data_defca5a8e8515859bb12224c6de2b2b8
#
_entry.id   defca5a8e8515859bb12224c6de2b2b8
#
_cell.length_a   1.000
_cell.length_b   1.000
_cell.length_c   1.000
_cell.angle_alpha   90.00
_cell.angle_beta   90.00
_cell.angle_gamma   90.00
#
_symmetry.space_group_name_H-M   'P 1'
#
loop_
_entity.id
_entity.type
_entity.pdbx_description
1 polymer ?
#
loop_
_entity_poly.entity_id
_entity_poly.type
_entity_poly.pdbx_seq_one_letter_code
_entity_poly.pdbx_strand_id
1 'polypeptide(L)'
;MFADIYKKVVIDFSKITLFFLIVLVGFSLYQAKNFNLDASSDALLLEGDPDLKYLREVNQTYGSKDFLVLTYTPVSSFTDKGTILNLQLLKSKIEKLTWVDSVITIIDVPLLKSTDEGLMERLKNYKTLAYPEIDRKRGFDEIVNSPIYKNYV
;
A
#
# COMPACT_ATOMS: atom_id res chain seq x y z
N MET A 1 16.48 -10.96 -54.11
CA MET A 1 15.07 -10.61 -53.79
C MET A 1 14.98 -9.79 -52.49
N PHE A 2 15.37 -10.29 -51.29
CA PHE A 2 15.29 -9.46 -50.08
C PHE A 2 16.29 -8.28 -50.06
N ALA A 3 17.51 -8.49 -50.56
CA ALA A 3 18.51 -7.42 -50.64
C ALA A 3 18.09 -6.29 -51.61
N ASP A 4 17.39 -6.58 -52.65
CA ASP A 4 16.93 -5.59 -53.63
C ASP A 4 15.76 -4.78 -53.06
N ILE A 5 14.86 -5.42 -52.30
CA ILE A 5 13.79 -4.75 -51.57
C ILE A 5 14.37 -3.80 -50.48
N TYR A 6 15.32 -4.29 -49.71
CA TYR A 6 15.99 -3.49 -48.69
C TYR A 6 16.70 -2.27 -49.29
N LYS A 7 17.46 -2.47 -50.37
CA LYS A 7 18.15 -1.37 -51.07
C LYS A 7 17.15 -0.33 -51.59
N LYS A 8 16.08 -0.77 -52.21
CA LYS A 8 15.03 0.11 -52.77
C LYS A 8 14.29 0.89 -51.68
N VAL A 9 13.91 0.24 -50.58
CA VAL A 9 13.11 0.89 -49.53
C VAL A 9 14.01 1.76 -48.64
N VAL A 10 15.19 1.29 -48.22
CA VAL A 10 16.02 1.99 -47.23
C VAL A 10 16.95 3.00 -47.88
N ILE A 11 17.49 2.73 -49.07
CA ILE A 11 18.47 3.59 -49.72
C ILE A 11 17.79 4.53 -50.72
N ASP A 12 17.03 4.02 -51.65
CA ASP A 12 16.42 4.85 -52.70
C ASP A 12 15.28 5.76 -52.17
N PHE A 13 14.49 5.25 -51.23
CA PHE A 13 13.42 5.99 -50.59
C PHE A 13 13.69 6.38 -49.14
N SER A 14 14.97 6.66 -48.79
CA SER A 14 15.41 6.94 -47.43
C SER A 14 14.59 8.01 -46.70
N LYS A 15 14.18 9.08 -47.40
CA LYS A 15 13.38 10.18 -46.80
C LYS A 15 11.98 9.69 -46.40
N ILE A 16 11.36 8.84 -47.22
CA ILE A 16 10.02 8.30 -46.95
C ILE A 16 10.12 7.28 -45.79
N THR A 17 11.14 6.44 -45.80
CA THR A 17 11.39 5.48 -44.74
C THR A 17 11.64 6.18 -43.42
N LEU A 18 12.43 7.26 -43.41
CA LEU A 18 12.68 8.08 -42.22
C LEU A 18 11.41 8.73 -41.70
N PHE A 19 10.58 9.28 -42.59
CA PHE A 19 9.30 9.85 -42.22
C PHE A 19 8.38 8.84 -41.54
N PHE A 20 8.25 7.63 -42.13
CA PHE A 20 7.45 6.54 -41.55
C PHE A 20 7.97 6.11 -40.20
N LEU A 21 9.29 6.05 -40.02
CA LEU A 21 9.92 5.67 -38.77
C LEU A 21 9.64 6.72 -37.67
N ILE A 22 9.72 8.01 -38.01
CA ILE A 22 9.38 9.10 -37.08
C ILE A 22 7.90 9.02 -36.66
N VAL A 23 7.01 8.77 -37.62
CA VAL A 23 5.57 8.64 -37.34
C VAL A 23 5.31 7.44 -36.42
N LEU A 24 5.97 6.30 -36.70
CA LEU A 24 5.82 5.09 -35.89
C LEU A 24 6.33 5.29 -34.46
N VAL A 25 7.50 5.94 -34.29
CA VAL A 25 8.04 6.26 -32.96
C VAL A 25 7.11 7.26 -32.24
N GLY A 26 6.62 8.30 -32.92
CA GLY A 26 5.69 9.25 -32.34
C GLY A 26 4.39 8.60 -31.89
N PHE A 27 3.84 7.70 -32.69
CA PHE A 27 2.66 6.90 -32.33
C PHE A 27 2.93 6.00 -31.12
N SER A 28 4.08 5.32 -31.09
CA SER A 28 4.47 4.45 -29.96
C SER A 28 4.63 5.24 -28.67
N LEU A 29 5.23 6.43 -28.71
CA LEU A 29 5.35 7.31 -27.56
C LEU A 29 3.99 7.82 -27.06
N TYR A 30 3.07 8.12 -27.98
CA TYR A 30 1.71 8.49 -27.62
C TYR A 30 0.98 7.36 -26.90
N GLN A 31 1.12 6.13 -27.38
CA GLN A 31 0.50 4.95 -26.75
C GLN A 31 1.18 4.56 -25.43
N ALA A 32 2.44 4.92 -25.24
CA ALA A 32 3.16 4.64 -23.99
C ALA A 32 2.53 5.31 -22.75
N LYS A 33 1.74 6.38 -22.93
CA LYS A 33 0.96 7.00 -21.85
C LYS A 33 -0.08 6.07 -21.24
N ASN A 34 -0.59 5.11 -22.00
CA ASN A 34 -1.61 4.16 -21.59
C ASN A 34 -0.98 2.83 -21.10
N PHE A 35 0.35 2.77 -21.03
CA PHE A 35 1.04 1.59 -20.55
C PHE A 35 0.97 1.53 -19.03
N ASN A 36 0.14 0.65 -18.52
CA ASN A 36 0.05 0.33 -17.10
C ASN A 36 0.80 -0.98 -16.85
N LEU A 37 1.84 -0.91 -16.05
CA LEU A 37 2.54 -2.09 -15.56
C LEU A 37 1.76 -2.64 -14.37
N ASP A 38 1.16 -3.81 -14.52
CA ASP A 38 0.60 -4.53 -13.38
C ASP A 38 1.75 -5.19 -12.61
N ALA A 39 2.12 -4.57 -11.50
CA ALA A 39 3.15 -5.06 -10.58
C ALA A 39 2.52 -5.78 -9.37
N SER A 40 1.26 -6.20 -9.47
CA SER A 40 0.61 -6.99 -8.41
C SER A 40 1.30 -8.35 -8.25
N SER A 41 1.23 -8.90 -7.05
CA SER A 41 1.72 -10.26 -6.78
C SER A 41 1.02 -11.30 -7.66
N ASP A 42 -0.20 -11.02 -8.09
CA ASP A 42 -1.00 -11.90 -8.96
C ASP A 42 -0.44 -11.99 -10.38
N ALA A 43 0.22 -10.94 -10.87
CA ALA A 43 0.87 -10.93 -12.18
C ALA A 43 2.10 -11.86 -12.26
N LEU A 44 2.67 -12.23 -11.12
CA LEU A 44 3.80 -13.16 -11.01
C LEU A 44 3.37 -14.63 -10.89
N LEU A 45 2.07 -14.90 -10.72
CA LEU A 45 1.54 -16.23 -10.58
C LEU A 45 1.17 -16.82 -11.95
N LEU A 46 1.35 -18.14 -12.11
CA LEU A 46 0.99 -18.83 -13.35
C LEU A 46 -0.53 -18.77 -13.57
N GLU A 47 -0.99 -18.20 -14.67
CA GLU A 47 -2.42 -18.07 -15.01
C GLU A 47 -3.20 -19.39 -15.07
N GLY A 48 -2.53 -20.52 -15.12
CA GLY A 48 -3.15 -21.85 -15.16
C GLY A 48 -3.31 -22.51 -13.79
N ASP A 49 -2.83 -21.90 -12.71
CA ASP A 49 -2.83 -22.50 -11.37
C ASP A 49 -4.26 -22.60 -10.82
N PRO A 50 -4.72 -23.81 -10.42
CA PRO A 50 -6.03 -23.99 -9.81
C PRO A 50 -6.19 -23.25 -8.50
N ASP A 51 -5.12 -23.11 -7.70
CA ASP A 51 -5.13 -22.40 -6.43
C ASP A 51 -5.34 -20.90 -6.64
N LEU A 52 -4.78 -20.34 -7.71
CA LEU A 52 -5.00 -18.95 -8.11
C LEU A 52 -6.46 -18.70 -8.52
N LYS A 53 -7.07 -19.65 -9.25
CA LYS A 53 -8.49 -19.56 -9.61
C LYS A 53 -9.38 -19.58 -8.39
N TYR A 54 -9.10 -20.47 -7.46
CA TYR A 54 -9.82 -20.54 -6.18
C TYR A 54 -9.67 -19.24 -5.37
N LEU A 55 -8.46 -18.70 -5.27
CA LEU A 55 -8.20 -17.43 -4.60
C LEU A 55 -8.99 -16.28 -5.23
N ARG A 56 -9.02 -16.20 -6.56
CA ARG A 56 -9.80 -15.17 -7.29
C ARG A 56 -11.30 -15.32 -7.03
N GLU A 57 -11.83 -16.53 -6.99
CA GLU A 57 -13.23 -16.80 -6.68
C GLU A 57 -13.59 -16.38 -5.25
N VAL A 58 -12.73 -16.71 -4.28
CA VAL A 58 -12.87 -16.28 -2.89
C VAL A 58 -12.83 -14.75 -2.81
N ASN A 59 -11.86 -14.11 -3.46
CA ASN A 59 -11.73 -12.65 -3.47
C ASN A 59 -12.93 -11.96 -4.13
N GLN A 60 -13.52 -12.53 -5.18
CA GLN A 60 -14.75 -12.02 -5.80
C GLN A 60 -15.96 -12.13 -4.86
N THR A 61 -16.03 -13.20 -4.07
CA THR A 61 -17.16 -13.47 -3.19
C THR A 61 -17.09 -12.66 -1.89
N TYR A 62 -15.91 -12.57 -1.28
CA TYR A 62 -15.71 -11.94 0.04
C TYR A 62 -15.05 -10.57 -0.04
N GLY A 63 -14.60 -10.16 -1.22
CA GLY A 63 -13.76 -8.99 -1.42
C GLY A 63 -12.31 -9.24 -0.97
N SER A 64 -11.34 -8.70 -1.69
CA SER A 64 -9.98 -8.57 -1.19
C SER A 64 -9.70 -7.10 -0.93
N LYS A 65 -9.16 -6.79 0.25
CA LYS A 65 -8.61 -5.46 0.52
C LYS A 65 -7.10 -5.59 0.56
N ASP A 66 -6.46 -4.96 -0.37
CA ASP A 66 -5.01 -4.82 -0.33
C ASP A 66 -4.63 -3.97 0.88
N PHE A 67 -3.56 -4.35 1.56
CA PHE A 67 -3.04 -3.57 2.66
C PHE A 67 -1.55 -3.26 2.47
N LEU A 68 -1.15 -2.11 2.92
CA LEU A 68 0.24 -1.66 2.92
C LEU A 68 0.73 -1.54 4.35
N VAL A 69 1.85 -2.18 4.65
CA VAL A 69 2.51 -2.05 5.96
C VAL A 69 3.58 -0.98 5.87
N LEU A 70 3.45 0.06 6.68
CA LEU A 70 4.42 1.13 6.82
C LEU A 70 5.14 1.01 8.16
N THR A 71 6.46 0.93 8.13
CA THR A 71 7.28 0.98 9.34
C THR A 71 7.63 2.42 9.68
N TYR A 72 7.47 2.78 10.95
CA TYR A 72 7.78 4.10 11.48
C TYR A 72 8.81 4.01 12.60
N THR A 73 9.96 4.64 12.41
CA THR A 73 11.02 4.71 13.44
C THR A 73 11.04 6.14 14.00
N PRO A 74 10.59 6.35 15.24
CA PRO A 74 10.62 7.67 15.86
C PRO A 74 12.03 8.11 16.20
N VAL A 75 12.28 9.41 16.17
CA VAL A 75 13.56 10.02 16.60
C VAL A 75 13.69 10.00 18.14
N SER A 76 12.56 10.11 18.84
CA SER A 76 12.47 10.09 20.31
C SER A 76 11.75 8.82 20.78
N SER A 77 11.54 8.68 22.09
CA SER A 77 10.75 7.57 22.63
C SER A 77 9.36 7.52 22.01
N PHE A 78 8.84 6.30 21.81
CA PHE A 78 7.49 6.09 21.29
C PHE A 78 6.40 6.66 22.20
N THR A 79 6.69 6.76 23.50
CA THR A 79 5.77 7.30 24.52
C THR A 79 5.77 8.81 24.59
N ASP A 80 6.66 9.49 23.89
CA ASP A 80 6.75 10.95 23.88
C ASP A 80 5.54 11.57 23.18
N LYS A 81 5.07 12.67 23.75
CA LYS A 81 3.94 13.43 23.20
C LYS A 81 4.18 13.88 21.75
N GLY A 82 5.41 14.28 21.43
CA GLY A 82 5.78 14.68 20.07
C GLY A 82 5.69 13.54 19.06
N THR A 83 6.14 12.35 19.44
CA THR A 83 6.04 11.14 18.60
C THR A 83 4.59 10.76 18.31
N ILE A 84 3.73 10.77 19.34
CA ILE A 84 2.29 10.50 19.18
C ILE A 84 1.63 11.52 18.24
N LEU A 85 1.91 12.82 18.42
CA LEU A 85 1.37 13.87 17.55
C LEU A 85 1.85 13.72 16.11
N ASN A 86 3.12 13.40 15.89
CA ASN A 86 3.64 13.16 14.55
C ASN A 86 2.96 11.97 13.87
N LEU A 87 2.71 10.89 14.62
CA LEU A 87 2.02 9.72 14.11
C LEU A 87 0.55 10.01 13.78
N GLN A 88 -0.13 10.80 14.60
CA GLN A 88 -1.50 11.28 14.32
C GLN A 88 -1.54 12.14 13.05
N LEU A 89 -0.57 13.04 12.87
CA LEU A 89 -0.46 13.86 11.66
C LEU A 89 -0.16 13.00 10.42
N LEU A 90 0.72 12.02 10.53
CA LEU A 90 1.02 11.09 9.45
C LEU A 90 -0.24 10.31 9.06
N LYS A 91 -0.92 9.71 10.04
CA LYS A 91 -2.21 9.02 9.84
C LYS A 91 -3.20 9.90 9.10
N SER A 92 -3.44 11.12 9.59
CA SER A 92 -4.42 12.04 8.99
C SER A 92 -4.05 12.48 7.56
N LYS A 93 -2.76 12.51 7.22
CA LYS A 93 -2.31 12.79 5.84
C LYS A 93 -2.56 11.60 4.91
N ILE A 94 -2.31 10.38 5.38
CA ILE A 94 -2.52 9.17 4.60
C ILE A 94 -4.03 8.92 4.37
N GLU A 95 -4.86 9.13 5.38
CA GLU A 95 -6.33 9.01 5.29
C GLU A 95 -6.97 10.00 4.28
N LYS A 96 -6.27 11.08 3.93
CA LYS A 96 -6.73 12.03 2.89
C LYS A 96 -6.50 11.55 1.46
N LEU A 97 -5.75 10.49 1.26
CA LEU A 97 -5.53 9.92 -0.05
C LEU A 97 -6.80 9.20 -0.52
N THR A 98 -7.24 9.50 -1.73
CA THR A 98 -8.53 9.02 -2.28
C THR A 98 -8.63 7.50 -2.42
N TRP A 99 -7.49 6.81 -2.43
CA TRP A 99 -7.39 5.35 -2.57
C TRP A 99 -7.15 4.63 -1.24
N VAL A 100 -7.13 5.35 -0.11
CA VAL A 100 -6.98 4.79 1.24
C VAL A 100 -8.34 4.75 1.93
N ASP A 101 -8.78 3.55 2.27
CA ASP A 101 -10.03 3.31 2.99
C ASP A 101 -9.89 3.63 4.48
N SER A 102 -8.82 3.14 5.09
CA SER A 102 -8.55 3.31 6.53
C SER A 102 -7.08 3.16 6.83
N VAL A 103 -6.64 3.81 7.90
CA VAL A 103 -5.29 3.69 8.43
C VAL A 103 -5.35 3.24 9.88
N ILE A 104 -4.73 2.11 10.18
CA ILE A 104 -4.62 1.57 11.53
C ILE A 104 -3.18 1.74 12.01
N THR A 105 -3.02 2.30 13.18
CA THR A 105 -1.71 2.53 13.78
C THR A 105 -1.68 2.03 15.23
N ILE A 106 -0.50 1.96 15.82
CA ILE A 106 -0.35 1.55 17.23
C ILE A 106 -1.10 2.47 18.20
N ILE A 107 -1.34 3.73 17.84
CA ILE A 107 -2.10 4.66 18.68
C ILE A 107 -3.62 4.40 18.66
N ASP A 108 -4.11 3.55 17.77
CA ASP A 108 -5.53 3.18 17.67
C ASP A 108 -5.85 1.89 18.42
N VAL A 109 -4.83 1.20 18.92
CA VAL A 109 -4.99 -0.07 19.62
C VAL A 109 -5.79 0.11 20.91
N PRO A 110 -6.88 -0.65 21.12
CA PRO A 110 -7.64 -0.61 22.36
C PRO A 110 -6.81 -1.09 23.56
N LEU A 111 -6.77 -0.30 24.62
CA LEU A 111 -6.14 -0.64 25.88
C LEU A 111 -7.17 -1.24 26.83
N LEU A 112 -6.97 -2.50 27.19
CA LEU A 112 -7.90 -3.24 28.04
C LEU A 112 -7.45 -3.37 29.50
N LYS A 113 -6.14 -3.21 29.77
CA LYS A 113 -5.54 -3.37 31.11
C LYS A 113 -5.09 -2.05 31.73
N SER A 114 -4.78 -1.05 30.90
CA SER A 114 -4.24 0.23 31.36
C SER A 114 -5.29 1.24 31.81
N THR A 115 -6.56 0.85 31.86
CA THR A 115 -7.68 1.67 32.36
C THR A 115 -8.26 1.07 33.62
N ASP A 116 -8.67 1.90 34.58
CA ASP A 116 -9.24 1.46 35.86
C ASP A 116 -10.77 1.21 35.80
N GLU A 117 -11.35 1.29 34.62
CA GLU A 117 -12.79 1.11 34.37
C GLU A 117 -13.18 -0.39 34.37
N GLY A 118 -14.46 -0.68 34.58
CA GLY A 118 -15.00 -2.05 34.51
C GLY A 118 -14.91 -2.64 33.09
N LEU A 119 -14.79 -3.98 32.99
CA LEU A 119 -14.59 -4.67 31.69
C LEU A 119 -15.64 -4.28 30.64
N MET A 120 -16.91 -4.18 31.02
CA MET A 120 -18.00 -3.82 30.09
C MET A 120 -17.91 -2.38 29.60
N GLU A 121 -17.43 -1.46 30.43
CA GLU A 121 -17.19 -0.07 30.07
C GLU A 121 -16.03 0.05 29.08
N ARG A 122 -14.94 -0.69 29.33
CA ARG A 122 -13.77 -0.76 28.43
C ARG A 122 -14.12 -1.31 27.05
N LEU A 123 -15.05 -2.25 26.94
CA LEU A 123 -15.50 -2.79 25.66
C LEU A 123 -16.39 -1.83 24.89
N LYS A 124 -17.15 -0.97 25.58
CA LYS A 124 -17.99 0.04 24.93
C LYS A 124 -17.22 1.29 24.55
N ASN A 125 -16.35 1.75 25.44
CA ASN A 125 -15.61 3.02 25.33
C ASN A 125 -14.12 2.77 25.51
N TYR A 126 -13.51 1.98 24.60
CA TYR A 126 -12.08 1.68 24.69
C TYR A 126 -11.24 2.95 24.55
N LYS A 127 -10.25 3.08 25.42
CA LYS A 127 -9.22 4.12 25.35
C LYS A 127 -8.02 3.61 24.59
N THR A 128 -7.29 4.51 23.95
CA THR A 128 -6.11 4.20 23.14
C THR A 128 -4.95 5.12 23.56
N LEU A 129 -3.75 4.89 23.06
CA LEU A 129 -2.60 5.75 23.33
C LEU A 129 -2.77 7.21 22.85
N ALA A 130 -3.74 7.48 22.00
CA ALA A 130 -4.06 8.82 21.54
C ALA A 130 -4.72 9.69 22.62
N TYR A 131 -5.33 9.07 23.63
CA TYR A 131 -6.02 9.81 24.71
C TYR A 131 -5.00 10.46 25.65
N PRO A 132 -5.16 11.77 25.95
CA PRO A 132 -4.17 12.51 26.76
C PRO A 132 -4.13 12.05 28.22
N GLU A 133 -5.20 11.45 28.74
CA GLU A 133 -5.34 10.98 30.13
C GLU A 133 -4.66 9.63 30.40
N ILE A 134 -4.25 8.91 29.35
CA ILE A 134 -3.63 7.59 29.46
C ILE A 134 -2.14 7.71 29.82
N ASP A 135 -1.71 6.91 30.78
CA ASP A 135 -0.29 6.65 30.99
C ASP A 135 0.27 5.91 29.76
N ARG A 136 0.94 6.66 28.89
CA ARG A 136 1.45 6.17 27.62
C ARG A 136 2.47 5.05 27.77
N LYS A 137 3.29 5.11 28.83
CA LYS A 137 4.28 4.07 29.09
C LYS A 137 3.60 2.74 29.44
N ARG A 138 2.65 2.78 30.36
CA ARG A 138 1.86 1.61 30.75
C ARG A 138 1.03 1.06 29.57
N GLY A 139 0.41 1.95 28.78
CA GLY A 139 -0.35 1.56 27.60
C GLY A 139 0.53 0.94 26.50
N PHE A 140 1.71 1.50 26.27
CA PHE A 140 2.67 0.94 25.31
C PHE A 140 3.18 -0.44 25.78
N ASP A 141 3.52 -0.59 27.05
CA ASP A 141 3.94 -1.87 27.63
C ASP A 141 2.82 -2.93 27.51
N GLU A 142 1.57 -2.52 27.67
CA GLU A 142 0.41 -3.41 27.43
C GLU A 142 0.38 -3.92 25.99
N ILE A 143 0.58 -3.05 25.00
CA ILE A 143 0.54 -3.43 23.58
C ILE A 143 1.70 -4.37 23.25
N VAL A 144 2.93 -4.03 23.62
CA VAL A 144 4.13 -4.83 23.33
C VAL A 144 4.06 -6.22 23.96
N ASN A 145 3.47 -6.33 25.16
CA ASN A 145 3.32 -7.61 25.87
C ASN A 145 1.99 -8.32 25.53
N SER A 146 1.16 -7.74 24.69
CA SER A 146 -0.10 -8.38 24.27
C SER A 146 0.16 -9.60 23.41
N PRO A 147 -0.48 -10.76 23.66
CA PRO A 147 -0.38 -11.93 22.79
C PRO A 147 -0.88 -11.68 21.36
N ILE A 148 -1.71 -10.64 21.17
CA ILE A 148 -2.25 -10.28 19.86
C ILE A 148 -1.27 -9.39 19.08
N TYR A 149 -0.64 -8.42 19.74
CA TYR A 149 0.10 -7.34 19.06
C TYR A 149 1.63 -7.47 19.14
N LYS A 150 2.19 -8.29 20.05
CA LYS A 150 3.64 -8.42 20.28
C LYS A 150 4.49 -8.74 19.05
N ASN A 151 3.88 -9.31 18.00
CA ASN A 151 4.58 -9.67 16.77
C ASN A 151 4.53 -8.58 15.70
N TYR A 152 3.83 -7.47 15.96
CA TYR A 152 3.64 -6.36 15.03
C TYR A 152 4.27 -5.04 15.52
N VAL A 153 4.93 -5.06 16.65
CA VAL A 153 5.54 -3.89 17.29
C VAL A 153 7.04 -4.05 17.43
#